data_d7ad359a0e5ed2b2ffdd49639043707d
#
_entry.id   d7ad359a0e5ed2b2ffdd49639043707d
#
_cell.length_a   1.000
_cell.length_b   1.000
_cell.length_c   1.000
_cell.angle_alpha   90.00
_cell.angle_beta   90.00
_cell.angle_gamma   90.00
#
_symmetry.space_group_name_H-M   'P 1'
#
loop_
_entity.id
_entity.type
_entity.pdbx_description
1 polymer ?
#
loop_
_entity_poly.entity_id
_entity_poly.type
_entity_poly.pdbx_seq_one_letter_code
_entity_poly.pdbx_strand_id
1 'polypeptide(L)'
;MKKALIKDTFREIKNSFGRFISIFGIVLVGVAFFTGVKSSARYMKYSADTYFDNNNLFDLKMYSNVGFDDADIEKLGKTEGIDRIEGVTSIDVITNVHDNDETVQIFSYDFSSDDNLNKITLTEGRFPENPGECVIRDYGIAREPIELGTELAIKDDNLKSTSYKVVGKVSTPYYLSYQYDTTTVGSGKISDVLFISEDEFTGDRYTVLFATVKGAKDEYCYGDTYFDIVTPVKEKVIENADDLSEKYAMLGGYTFYALDRNSHYSFVDYKNCGDRMDAIAKVFPAFFYLVAALVCLTTMTRMVDEQRGGIGTLKALGYNKISIAGKYITYALLASLAGGVLGCVLGLLTFPRIIFNAWNVVYTVADFTEVPQISMCVLAIMIAVLINVLATFASCFSMLTETPALLLRPKSPKNGKKVLLEHIPFIWKHFNFTKKVTARNILRYKKRFFMTITGIAGCTALILAGFGIKNSISKVTSDQYGTIFAYDIAGEFSEASDKDSFYDEYKENKNIKDIYIMTSHMGTAKKSESEDTTKNVTIVSVDDGKRYSGFTGLTYHTSKETAVIPEDGALVTYKLAKDFNLKENDNRSEEHT
;
A
#
# COMPACT_ATOMS: atom_id res chain seq x y z
N MET A 1 -19.09 -8.18 -44.03
CA MET A 1 -18.67 -9.62 -44.18
C MET A 1 -19.79 -10.44 -44.79
N LYS A 2 -19.53 -11.35 -45.76
CA LYS A 2 -20.57 -12.20 -46.35
C LYS A 2 -21.05 -13.23 -45.33
N LYS A 3 -22.35 -13.53 -45.24
CA LYS A 3 -22.97 -14.48 -44.27
C LYS A 3 -22.23 -15.82 -44.17
N ALA A 4 -21.65 -16.31 -45.31
CA ALA A 4 -20.87 -17.54 -45.36
C ALA A 4 -19.58 -17.49 -44.54
N LEU A 5 -18.87 -16.35 -44.53
CA LEU A 5 -17.63 -16.18 -43.74
C LEU A 5 -17.92 -16.12 -42.24
N ILE A 6 -19.05 -15.56 -41.84
CA ILE A 6 -19.47 -15.54 -40.43
C ILE A 6 -19.72 -16.97 -39.94
N LYS A 7 -20.49 -17.75 -40.71
CA LYS A 7 -20.76 -19.16 -40.41
C LYS A 7 -19.47 -20.00 -40.34
N ASP A 8 -18.52 -19.71 -41.23
CA ASP A 8 -17.23 -20.37 -41.26
C ASP A 8 -16.38 -20.01 -40.03
N THR A 9 -16.43 -18.75 -39.58
CA THR A 9 -15.75 -18.33 -38.33
C THR A 9 -16.27 -19.09 -37.10
N PHE A 10 -17.60 -19.27 -36.97
CA PHE A 10 -18.15 -20.03 -35.83
C PHE A 10 -17.81 -21.52 -35.91
N ARG A 11 -17.75 -22.11 -37.10
CA ARG A 11 -17.27 -23.48 -37.30
C ARG A 11 -15.81 -23.60 -36.91
N GLU A 12 -14.99 -22.61 -37.24
CA GLU A 12 -13.59 -22.56 -36.89
C GLU A 12 -13.37 -22.50 -35.38
N ILE A 13 -14.18 -21.69 -34.66
CA ILE A 13 -14.13 -21.64 -33.18
C ILE A 13 -14.41 -23.05 -32.62
N LYS A 14 -15.42 -23.76 -33.15
CA LYS A 14 -15.73 -25.12 -32.70
C LYS A 14 -14.60 -26.11 -33.00
N ASN A 15 -14.01 -26.04 -34.19
CA ASN A 15 -12.94 -26.95 -34.63
C ASN A 15 -11.58 -26.68 -33.94
N SER A 16 -11.34 -25.45 -33.48
CA SER A 16 -10.11 -25.02 -32.82
C SER A 16 -10.37 -24.48 -31.40
N PHE A 17 -11.32 -25.08 -30.69
CA PHE A 17 -11.82 -24.64 -29.40
C PHE A 17 -10.72 -24.47 -28.34
N GLY A 18 -9.72 -25.39 -28.30
CA GLY A 18 -8.58 -25.27 -27.40
C GLY A 18 -7.74 -24.00 -27.60
N ARG A 19 -7.63 -23.52 -28.87
CA ARG A 19 -6.93 -22.26 -29.18
C ARG A 19 -7.76 -21.04 -28.78
N PHE A 20 -9.07 -21.14 -28.98
CA PHE A 20 -10.01 -20.09 -28.53
C PHE A 20 -9.94 -19.90 -27.03
N ILE A 21 -9.99 -21.01 -26.26
CA ILE A 21 -9.87 -21.00 -24.81
C ILE A 21 -8.49 -20.46 -24.36
N SER A 22 -7.41 -20.74 -25.08
CA SER A 22 -6.09 -20.22 -24.74
C SER A 22 -6.02 -18.70 -24.83
N ILE A 23 -6.58 -18.09 -25.89
CA ILE A 23 -6.64 -16.63 -26.02
C ILE A 23 -7.64 -16.03 -25.02
N PHE A 24 -8.81 -16.64 -24.91
CA PHE A 24 -9.84 -16.25 -23.94
C PHE A 24 -9.30 -16.27 -22.49
N GLY A 25 -8.65 -17.37 -22.07
CA GLY A 25 -8.17 -17.57 -20.71
C GLY A 25 -7.07 -16.58 -20.31
N ILE A 26 -6.10 -16.32 -21.20
CA ILE A 26 -5.03 -15.37 -20.89
C ILE A 26 -5.58 -13.93 -20.81
N VAL A 27 -6.54 -13.58 -21.66
CA VAL A 27 -7.22 -12.27 -21.61
C VAL A 27 -8.05 -12.16 -20.34
N LEU A 28 -8.80 -13.21 -19.99
CA LEU A 28 -9.60 -13.26 -18.76
C LEU A 28 -8.73 -13.01 -17.54
N VAL A 29 -7.62 -13.75 -17.39
CA VAL A 29 -6.70 -13.59 -16.24
C VAL A 29 -6.07 -12.20 -16.23
N GLY A 30 -5.61 -11.70 -17.38
CA GLY A 30 -4.97 -10.39 -17.49
C GLY A 30 -5.92 -9.25 -17.14
N VAL A 31 -7.16 -9.30 -17.65
CA VAL A 31 -8.18 -8.29 -17.37
C VAL A 31 -8.68 -8.41 -15.93
N ALA A 32 -8.92 -9.63 -15.42
CA ALA A 32 -9.37 -9.85 -14.05
C ALA A 32 -8.35 -9.30 -13.05
N PHE A 33 -7.07 -9.59 -13.25
CA PHE A 33 -6.02 -9.08 -12.37
C PHE A 33 -5.92 -7.55 -12.44
N PHE A 34 -5.95 -6.97 -13.64
CA PHE A 34 -5.89 -5.52 -13.80
C PHE A 34 -7.07 -4.82 -13.12
N THR A 35 -8.29 -5.20 -13.48
CA THR A 35 -9.48 -4.57 -12.93
C THR A 35 -9.63 -4.84 -11.44
N GLY A 36 -9.32 -6.05 -10.99
CA GLY A 36 -9.43 -6.43 -9.59
C GLY A 36 -8.46 -5.69 -8.68
N VAL A 37 -7.16 -5.70 -8.99
CA VAL A 37 -6.14 -5.04 -8.15
C VAL A 37 -6.27 -3.52 -8.20
N LYS A 38 -6.52 -2.95 -9.38
CA LYS A 38 -6.72 -1.51 -9.55
C LYS A 38 -7.95 -1.00 -8.79
N SER A 39 -9.04 -1.75 -8.83
CA SER A 39 -10.26 -1.42 -8.07
C SER A 39 -10.07 -1.55 -6.57
N SER A 40 -9.25 -2.50 -6.11
CA SER A 40 -9.03 -2.71 -4.68
C SER A 40 -8.48 -1.46 -3.99
N ALA A 41 -7.48 -0.80 -4.58
CA ALA A 41 -6.94 0.44 -4.06
C ALA A 41 -8.00 1.55 -3.93
N ARG A 42 -8.89 1.63 -4.92
CA ARG A 42 -9.96 2.63 -4.92
C ARG A 42 -11.06 2.28 -3.91
N TYR A 43 -11.50 1.03 -3.86
CA TYR A 43 -12.53 0.57 -2.91
C TYR A 43 -12.07 0.75 -1.47
N MET A 44 -10.80 0.43 -1.15
CA MET A 44 -10.23 0.67 0.16
C MET A 44 -10.33 2.14 0.59
N LYS A 45 -9.86 3.06 -0.26
CA LYS A 45 -9.89 4.49 0.04
C LYS A 45 -11.31 5.04 0.20
N TYR A 46 -12.24 4.61 -0.65
CA TYR A 46 -13.65 5.00 -0.53
C TYR A 46 -14.34 4.36 0.67
N SER A 47 -13.94 3.15 1.06
CA SER A 47 -14.46 2.54 2.30
C SER A 47 -14.02 3.31 3.53
N ALA A 48 -12.75 3.76 3.57
CA ALA A 48 -12.27 4.62 4.64
C ALA A 48 -12.96 5.98 4.63
N ASP A 49 -13.13 6.60 3.47
CA ASP A 49 -13.84 7.86 3.28
C ASP A 49 -15.27 7.79 3.83
N THR A 50 -16.04 6.79 3.39
CA THR A 50 -17.39 6.51 3.90
C THR A 50 -17.40 6.25 5.42
N TYR A 51 -16.41 5.54 5.94
CA TYR A 51 -16.28 5.26 7.36
C TYR A 51 -15.98 6.53 8.17
N PHE A 52 -15.13 7.41 7.66
CA PHE A 52 -14.85 8.71 8.26
C PHE A 52 -16.07 9.61 8.30
N ASP A 53 -16.83 9.68 7.21
CA ASP A 53 -18.03 10.49 7.11
C ASP A 53 -19.14 10.01 8.04
N ASN A 54 -19.33 8.68 8.13
CA ASN A 54 -20.34 8.06 8.99
C ASN A 54 -20.03 8.23 10.48
N ASN A 55 -18.75 8.38 10.83
CA ASN A 55 -18.29 8.52 12.20
C ASN A 55 -17.73 9.91 12.52
N ASN A 56 -18.05 10.93 11.71
CA ASN A 56 -17.69 12.33 11.91
C ASN A 56 -16.21 12.53 12.26
N LEU A 57 -15.27 11.91 11.49
CA LEU A 57 -13.85 12.15 11.72
C LEU A 57 -13.54 13.65 11.57
N PHE A 58 -12.76 14.20 12.47
CA PHE A 58 -12.32 15.58 12.43
C PHE A 58 -11.66 15.97 11.10
N ASP A 59 -11.83 17.23 10.66
CA ASP A 59 -11.08 17.83 9.56
C ASP A 59 -9.86 18.61 10.07
N LEU A 60 -10.01 19.24 11.21
CA LEU A 60 -8.96 19.99 11.92
C LEU A 60 -8.81 19.49 13.35
N LYS A 61 -7.56 19.35 13.79
CA LYS A 61 -7.13 18.99 15.13
C LYS A 61 -6.26 20.12 15.68
N MET A 62 -6.60 20.67 16.82
CA MET A 62 -5.94 21.83 17.38
C MET A 62 -5.36 21.53 18.75
N TYR A 63 -4.16 22.03 19.01
CA TYR A 63 -3.43 21.88 20.26
C TYR A 63 -2.95 23.24 20.76
N SER A 64 -2.86 23.35 22.06
CA SER A 64 -2.20 24.47 22.74
C SER A 64 -1.39 23.96 23.93
N ASN A 65 -0.29 24.63 24.24
CA ASN A 65 0.53 24.32 25.41
C ASN A 65 -0.20 24.61 26.75
N VAL A 66 -1.27 25.38 26.73
CA VAL A 66 -2.07 25.74 27.90
C VAL A 66 -3.46 25.07 27.92
N GLY A 67 -3.78 24.24 26.89
CA GLY A 67 -5.12 23.69 26.70
C GLY A 67 -6.15 24.75 26.31
N PHE A 68 -7.44 24.40 26.38
CA PHE A 68 -8.55 25.24 25.95
C PHE A 68 -9.67 25.27 27.02
N ASP A 69 -10.37 26.37 27.13
CA ASP A 69 -11.60 26.48 27.89
C ASP A 69 -12.83 26.68 26.96
N ASP A 70 -14.02 26.65 27.51
CA ASP A 70 -15.27 26.81 26.75
C ASP A 70 -15.34 28.11 25.96
N ALA A 71 -14.75 29.20 26.48
CA ALA A 71 -14.70 30.48 25.77
C ALA A 71 -13.80 30.42 24.53
N ASP A 72 -12.70 29.63 24.58
CA ASP A 72 -11.82 29.38 23.44
C ASP A 72 -12.56 28.58 22.37
N ILE A 73 -13.31 27.55 22.79
CA ILE A 73 -14.15 26.74 21.88
C ILE A 73 -15.18 27.62 21.18
N GLU A 74 -15.90 28.45 21.96
CA GLU A 74 -16.88 29.35 21.37
C GLU A 74 -16.26 30.35 20.39
N LYS A 75 -15.08 30.89 20.72
CA LYS A 75 -14.38 31.84 19.87
C LYS A 75 -13.91 31.18 18.58
N LEU A 76 -13.20 30.07 18.66
CA LEU A 76 -12.67 29.35 17.50
C LEU A 76 -13.79 28.76 16.65
N GLY A 77 -14.90 28.31 17.27
CA GLY A 77 -16.07 27.79 16.56
C GLY A 77 -16.82 28.85 15.72
N LYS A 78 -16.63 30.15 16.02
CA LYS A 78 -17.16 31.25 15.21
C LYS A 78 -16.33 31.56 13.96
N THR A 79 -15.18 30.90 13.77
CA THR A 79 -14.37 31.06 12.56
C THR A 79 -15.16 30.66 11.32
N GLU A 80 -15.14 31.54 10.32
CA GLU A 80 -15.85 31.30 9.08
C GLU A 80 -15.36 30.00 8.39
N GLY A 81 -16.27 29.09 8.13
CA GLY A 81 -16.00 27.79 7.52
C GLY A 81 -15.96 26.63 8.50
N ILE A 82 -15.88 26.87 9.80
CA ILE A 82 -16.07 25.82 10.82
C ILE A 82 -17.54 25.42 10.84
N ASP A 83 -17.81 24.13 10.80
CA ASP A 83 -19.14 23.56 10.95
C ASP A 83 -19.43 23.20 12.41
N ARG A 84 -18.55 22.41 13.02
CA ARG A 84 -18.61 21.99 14.41
C ARG A 84 -17.22 22.02 15.04
N ILE A 85 -17.19 22.22 16.35
CA ILE A 85 -15.99 22.15 17.17
C ILE A 85 -16.32 21.46 18.50
N GLU A 86 -15.43 20.59 18.95
CA GLU A 86 -15.59 19.81 20.17
C GLU A 86 -14.26 19.77 20.93
N GLY A 87 -14.33 20.02 22.24
CA GLY A 87 -13.19 19.91 23.14
C GLY A 87 -13.09 18.51 23.70
N VAL A 88 -11.90 17.94 23.70
CA VAL A 88 -11.63 16.61 24.24
C VAL A 88 -10.42 16.68 25.15
N THR A 89 -10.46 16.00 26.29
CA THR A 89 -9.30 15.81 27.16
C THR A 89 -8.65 14.49 26.80
N SER A 90 -7.36 14.53 26.47
CA SER A 90 -6.57 13.34 26.19
C SER A 90 -5.32 13.34 27.05
N ILE A 91 -5.06 12.23 27.74
CA ILE A 91 -3.87 12.02 28.55
C ILE A 91 -3.22 10.67 28.21
N ASP A 92 -1.91 10.62 28.33
CA ASP A 92 -1.13 9.39 28.16
C ASP A 92 -0.66 8.94 29.56
N VAL A 93 -0.98 7.70 29.93
CA VAL A 93 -0.71 7.16 31.26
C VAL A 93 -0.07 5.78 31.17
N ILE A 94 0.70 5.38 32.18
CA ILE A 94 1.22 4.02 32.29
C ILE A 94 0.27 3.19 33.12
N THR A 95 -0.07 2.01 32.63
CA THR A 95 -0.88 1.01 33.36
C THR A 95 -0.32 -0.38 33.10
N ASN A 96 -0.63 -1.32 33.99
CA ASN A 96 -0.24 -2.71 33.83
C ASN A 96 -1.28 -3.45 32.98
N VAL A 97 -0.83 -3.99 31.85
CA VAL A 97 -1.63 -4.80 30.93
C VAL A 97 -0.89 -6.12 30.73
N HIS A 98 -1.52 -7.25 31.01
CA HIS A 98 -0.93 -8.60 30.91
C HIS A 98 0.46 -8.71 31.55
N ASP A 99 0.59 -8.20 32.79
CA ASP A 99 1.85 -8.16 33.56
C ASP A 99 2.98 -7.30 32.93
N ASN A 100 2.66 -6.47 31.95
CA ASN A 100 3.60 -5.50 31.39
C ASN A 100 3.12 -4.08 31.64
N ASP A 101 4.07 -3.19 31.94
CA ASP A 101 3.76 -1.76 32.02
C ASP A 101 3.69 -1.18 30.61
N GLU A 102 2.49 -0.74 30.24
CA GLU A 102 2.19 -0.20 28.93
C GLU A 102 1.67 1.22 29.02
N THR A 103 1.98 2.03 28.01
CA THR A 103 1.43 3.38 27.90
C THR A 103 0.11 3.32 27.14
N VAL A 104 -0.96 3.78 27.79
CA VAL A 104 -2.30 3.87 27.20
C VAL A 104 -2.70 5.34 27.06
N GLN A 105 -3.37 5.65 25.96
CA GLN A 105 -3.96 6.96 25.73
C GLN A 105 -5.43 6.93 26.14
N ILE A 106 -5.84 7.87 26.98
CA ILE A 106 -7.21 7.99 27.46
C ILE A 106 -7.84 9.24 26.85
N PHE A 107 -9.01 9.07 26.26
CA PHE A 107 -9.83 10.17 25.73
C PHE A 107 -11.08 10.35 26.59
N SER A 108 -11.44 11.60 26.88
CA SER A 108 -12.77 11.94 27.34
C SER A 108 -13.80 11.73 26.22
N TYR A 109 -14.97 11.21 26.57
CA TYR A 109 -16.03 10.96 25.60
C TYR A 109 -17.42 11.16 26.23
N ASP A 110 -18.30 11.89 25.53
CA ASP A 110 -19.70 12.03 25.94
C ASP A 110 -20.51 10.82 25.43
N PHE A 111 -20.73 9.84 26.31
CA PHE A 111 -21.53 8.64 25.99
C PHE A 111 -23.03 8.91 25.90
N SER A 112 -23.50 10.10 26.26
CA SER A 112 -24.91 10.50 26.16
C SER A 112 -25.29 11.07 24.81
N SER A 113 -24.30 11.52 24.04
CA SER A 113 -24.46 12.12 22.72
C SER A 113 -24.27 11.09 21.58
N ASP A 114 -25.18 11.09 20.63
CA ASP A 114 -25.04 10.30 19.39
C ASP A 114 -24.30 11.07 18.28
N ASP A 115 -24.01 12.34 18.51
CA ASP A 115 -23.48 13.26 17.48
C ASP A 115 -22.05 13.75 17.78
N ASN A 116 -21.24 12.95 18.45
CA ASN A 116 -19.84 13.26 18.74
C ASN A 116 -18.99 13.33 17.48
N LEU A 117 -17.96 14.16 17.48
CA LEU A 117 -16.86 14.05 16.54
C LEU A 117 -16.02 12.81 16.87
N ASN A 118 -15.38 12.22 15.86
CA ASN A 118 -14.64 10.96 16.00
C ASN A 118 -15.46 9.84 16.65
N LYS A 119 -16.74 9.73 16.28
CA LYS A 119 -17.71 8.83 16.89
C LYS A 119 -17.19 7.40 16.96
N ILE A 120 -17.18 6.84 18.18
CA ILE A 120 -16.83 5.43 18.40
C ILE A 120 -18.04 4.53 18.18
N THR A 121 -17.79 3.31 17.70
CA THR A 121 -18.83 2.30 17.47
C THR A 121 -18.56 1.07 18.32
N LEU A 122 -19.55 0.64 19.10
CA LEU A 122 -19.44 -0.54 19.97
C LEU A 122 -19.31 -1.82 19.11
N THR A 123 -18.26 -2.61 19.38
CA THR A 123 -18.05 -3.91 18.74
C THR A 123 -18.39 -5.08 19.66
N GLU A 124 -18.20 -4.90 20.98
CA GLU A 124 -18.48 -5.92 21.98
C GLU A 124 -18.82 -5.26 23.33
N GLY A 125 -19.68 -5.86 24.12
CA GLY A 125 -20.03 -5.37 25.46
C GLY A 125 -21.06 -4.23 25.45
N ARG A 126 -20.84 -3.20 26.26
CA ARG A 126 -21.69 -2.00 26.39
C ARG A 126 -20.86 -0.73 26.61
N PHE A 127 -21.48 0.42 26.47
CA PHE A 127 -20.87 1.68 26.90
C PHE A 127 -20.83 1.83 28.43
N PRO A 128 -19.91 2.65 28.98
CA PRO A 128 -19.87 3.00 30.40
C PRO A 128 -21.19 3.62 30.89
N GLU A 129 -21.67 3.17 32.05
CA GLU A 129 -22.87 3.70 32.73
C GLU A 129 -22.53 4.19 34.13
N ASN A 130 -21.39 3.77 34.68
CA ASN A 130 -20.99 4.12 36.05
C ASN A 130 -19.57 4.70 36.07
N PRO A 131 -19.24 5.51 37.07
CA PRO A 131 -17.86 5.96 37.31
C PRO A 131 -16.91 4.77 37.43
N GLY A 132 -15.68 4.93 36.92
CA GLY A 132 -14.69 3.87 36.91
C GLY A 132 -14.92 2.77 35.85
N GLU A 133 -15.82 2.98 34.89
CA GLU A 133 -15.95 2.12 33.71
C GLU A 133 -15.31 2.77 32.50
N CYS A 134 -14.75 1.94 31.59
CA CYS A 134 -14.17 2.38 30.34
C CYS A 134 -14.51 1.44 29.17
N VAL A 135 -14.37 1.94 27.96
CA VAL A 135 -14.31 1.11 26.77
C VAL A 135 -12.93 1.23 26.14
N ILE A 136 -12.48 0.12 25.55
CA ILE A 136 -11.17 0.02 24.94
C ILE A 136 -11.32 -0.18 23.44
N ARG A 137 -10.34 0.28 22.67
CA ARG A 137 -10.30 0.01 21.25
C ARG A 137 -10.14 -1.48 20.96
N ASP A 138 -10.93 -2.00 20.04
CA ASP A 138 -10.88 -3.38 19.57
C ASP A 138 -9.69 -3.58 18.62
N TYR A 139 -8.87 -4.61 18.89
CA TYR A 139 -7.69 -4.98 18.08
C TYR A 139 -7.98 -6.08 17.06
N GLY A 140 -9.17 -6.64 17.06
CA GLY A 140 -9.47 -7.82 16.27
C GLY A 140 -8.49 -8.97 16.60
N ILE A 141 -7.71 -9.40 15.60
CA ILE A 141 -6.76 -10.53 15.75
C ILE A 141 -5.29 -10.08 15.84
N ALA A 142 -5.02 -8.77 15.86
CA ALA A 142 -3.64 -8.26 15.74
C ALA A 142 -2.86 -8.37 17.06
N ARG A 143 -3.55 -8.46 18.18
CA ARG A 143 -2.95 -8.51 19.53
C ARG A 143 -3.79 -9.38 20.47
N GLU A 144 -3.19 -9.81 21.58
CA GLU A 144 -3.94 -10.48 22.66
C GLU A 144 -4.99 -9.51 23.23
N PRO A 145 -6.28 -9.86 23.17
CA PRO A 145 -7.34 -8.96 23.56
C PRO A 145 -7.40 -8.79 25.08
N ILE A 146 -7.64 -7.55 25.54
CA ILE A 146 -8.04 -7.32 26.92
C ILE A 146 -9.49 -7.81 27.06
N GLU A 147 -9.72 -8.70 28.01
CA GLU A 147 -11.04 -9.31 28.25
C GLU A 147 -12.00 -8.30 28.89
N LEU A 148 -13.29 -8.44 28.58
CA LEU A 148 -14.32 -7.68 29.28
C LEU A 148 -14.33 -8.01 30.77
N GLY A 149 -14.39 -6.99 31.61
CA GLY A 149 -14.34 -7.10 33.05
C GLY A 149 -12.95 -6.97 33.66
N THR A 150 -11.89 -6.86 32.83
CA THR A 150 -10.54 -6.54 33.32
C THR A 150 -10.51 -5.18 33.98
N GLU A 151 -9.85 -5.08 35.13
CA GLU A 151 -9.62 -3.81 35.84
C GLU A 151 -8.20 -3.31 35.54
N LEU A 152 -8.12 -2.11 35.03
CA LEU A 152 -6.87 -1.40 34.73
C LEU A 152 -6.57 -0.41 35.86
N ALA A 153 -5.49 -0.60 36.57
CA ALA A 153 -5.06 0.32 37.64
C ALA A 153 -4.37 1.53 37.02
N ILE A 154 -5.05 2.67 37.01
CA ILE A 154 -4.57 3.92 36.42
C ILE A 154 -4.52 4.98 37.52
N LYS A 155 -3.33 5.49 37.82
CA LYS A 155 -3.12 6.54 38.82
C LYS A 155 -2.59 7.78 38.13
N ASP A 156 -3.46 8.77 37.99
CA ASP A 156 -3.12 10.08 37.44
C ASP A 156 -3.92 11.16 38.18
N ASP A 157 -3.32 12.30 38.48
CA ASP A 157 -3.96 13.41 39.22
C ASP A 157 -5.08 14.08 38.41
N ASN A 158 -5.08 13.88 37.09
CA ASN A 158 -6.15 14.40 36.22
C ASN A 158 -7.40 13.50 36.18
N LEU A 159 -7.39 12.36 36.87
CA LEU A 159 -8.50 11.40 36.91
C LEU A 159 -9.12 11.29 38.32
N LYS A 160 -10.44 11.13 38.37
CA LYS A 160 -11.17 10.95 39.64
C LYS A 160 -11.07 9.52 40.16
N SER A 161 -11.08 8.54 39.27
CA SER A 161 -10.96 7.11 39.61
C SER A 161 -9.52 6.64 39.47
N THR A 162 -9.10 5.69 40.31
CA THR A 162 -7.75 5.09 40.28
C THR A 162 -7.73 3.73 39.62
N SER A 163 -8.87 3.23 39.21
CA SER A 163 -9.05 1.94 38.49
C SER A 163 -10.24 2.06 37.56
N TYR A 164 -10.08 1.48 36.37
CA TYR A 164 -11.10 1.47 35.33
C TYR A 164 -11.40 0.04 34.87
N LYS A 165 -12.70 -0.32 34.92
CA LYS A 165 -13.17 -1.60 34.44
C LYS A 165 -13.55 -1.55 32.98
N VAL A 166 -12.98 -2.43 32.16
CA VAL A 166 -13.31 -2.54 30.74
C VAL A 166 -14.69 -3.19 30.57
N VAL A 167 -15.69 -2.42 30.13
CA VAL A 167 -17.09 -2.87 29.95
C VAL A 167 -17.48 -3.05 28.49
N GLY A 168 -16.67 -2.58 27.55
CA GLY A 168 -16.92 -2.74 26.12
C GLY A 168 -15.67 -2.56 25.28
N LYS A 169 -15.76 -3.01 24.03
CA LYS A 169 -14.76 -2.78 22.99
C LYS A 169 -15.38 -1.94 21.89
N VAL A 170 -14.58 -1.04 21.31
CA VAL A 170 -15.04 -0.07 20.31
C VAL A 170 -14.11 0.02 19.12
N SER A 171 -14.66 0.33 17.96
CA SER A 171 -13.91 0.83 16.81
C SER A 171 -13.96 2.35 16.77
N THR A 172 -12.91 2.99 16.26
CA THR A 172 -12.81 4.45 16.17
C THR A 172 -12.27 4.86 14.80
N PRO A 173 -12.82 5.91 14.17
CA PRO A 173 -12.29 6.46 12.94
C PRO A 173 -10.94 7.17 13.15
N TYR A 174 -10.63 7.58 14.36
CA TYR A 174 -9.40 8.27 14.72
C TYR A 174 -8.17 7.38 14.49
N TYR A 175 -8.22 6.10 14.87
CA TYR A 175 -7.18 5.13 14.63
C TYR A 175 -7.68 3.96 13.78
N LEU A 176 -7.40 3.96 12.49
CA LEU A 176 -7.64 2.79 11.63
C LEU A 176 -6.56 1.73 11.79
N SER A 177 -5.30 2.15 11.92
CA SER A 177 -4.13 1.28 12.07
C SER A 177 -3.95 0.86 13.54
N TYR A 178 -3.30 -0.28 13.76
CA TYR A 178 -2.82 -0.70 15.09
C TYR A 178 -1.52 -0.01 15.51
N GLN A 179 -1.00 0.86 14.68
CA GLN A 179 0.10 1.74 15.02
C GLN A 179 -0.47 3.10 15.41
N TYR A 180 -0.18 3.52 16.62
CA TYR A 180 -0.64 4.78 17.21
C TYR A 180 0.39 5.89 17.04
N ASP A 181 0.01 7.09 17.47
CA ASP A 181 0.92 8.22 17.60
C ASP A 181 2.02 7.91 18.65
N THR A 182 3.07 8.70 18.65
CA THR A 182 4.13 8.64 19.65
C THR A 182 3.77 9.47 20.87
N THR A 183 4.27 9.09 22.04
CA THR A 183 4.09 9.78 23.31
C THR A 183 5.45 10.11 23.93
N THR A 184 5.48 11.02 24.90
CA THR A 184 6.64 11.29 25.75
C THR A 184 6.63 10.46 27.04
N VAL A 185 5.59 9.63 27.23
CA VAL A 185 5.38 8.81 28.43
C VAL A 185 5.86 7.38 28.20
N GLY A 186 6.51 6.77 29.18
CA GLY A 186 6.92 5.38 29.16
C GLY A 186 7.89 5.05 28.02
N SER A 187 7.56 4.05 27.22
CA SER A 187 8.39 3.58 26.09
C SER A 187 8.36 4.49 24.84
N GLY A 188 7.67 5.64 24.90
CA GLY A 188 7.50 6.51 23.75
C GLY A 188 6.45 6.01 22.75
N LYS A 189 5.76 4.91 23.03
CA LYS A 189 4.73 4.29 22.17
C LYS A 189 3.43 4.11 22.94
N ILE A 190 2.35 4.52 22.33
CA ILE A 190 1.01 4.19 22.82
C ILE A 190 0.71 2.73 22.43
N SER A 191 0.31 1.94 23.41
CA SER A 191 -0.06 0.54 23.24
C SER A 191 -1.55 0.37 23.05
N ASP A 192 -2.36 1.15 23.78
CA ASP A 192 -3.81 1.03 23.85
C ASP A 192 -4.48 2.38 23.88
N VAL A 193 -5.77 2.39 23.51
CA VAL A 193 -6.61 3.59 23.55
C VAL A 193 -7.91 3.28 24.31
N LEU A 194 -8.15 4.06 25.35
CA LEU A 194 -9.33 3.97 26.19
C LEU A 194 -10.21 5.20 26.00
N PHE A 195 -11.51 5.02 26.19
CA PHE A 195 -12.48 6.10 26.26
C PHE A 195 -13.23 6.00 27.59
N ILE A 196 -13.25 7.11 28.33
CA ILE A 196 -13.95 7.25 29.62
C ILE A 196 -14.89 8.44 29.56
N SER A 197 -15.85 8.51 30.51
CA SER A 197 -16.75 9.67 30.59
C SER A 197 -15.95 10.95 30.86
N GLU A 198 -16.39 12.07 30.27
CA GLU A 198 -15.83 13.40 30.55
C GLU A 198 -15.86 13.72 32.05
N ASP A 199 -16.89 13.26 32.76
CA ASP A 199 -17.07 13.44 34.21
C ASP A 199 -15.94 12.80 35.04
N GLU A 200 -15.15 11.89 34.50
CA GLU A 200 -14.03 11.24 35.19
C GLU A 200 -12.77 12.13 35.25
N PHE A 201 -12.69 13.19 34.46
CA PHE A 201 -11.58 14.13 34.52
C PHE A 201 -11.75 15.17 35.63
N THR A 202 -10.65 15.56 36.27
CA THR A 202 -10.64 16.53 37.38
C THR A 202 -10.50 17.97 36.89
N GLY A 203 -9.91 18.18 35.72
CA GLY A 203 -9.67 19.49 35.12
C GLY A 203 -10.89 20.00 34.34
N ASP A 204 -10.94 21.31 34.17
CA ASP A 204 -11.94 22.05 33.39
C ASP A 204 -11.40 22.50 32.02
N ARG A 205 -10.26 22.00 31.60
CA ARG A 205 -9.61 22.38 30.33
C ARG A 205 -9.44 21.17 29.41
N TYR A 206 -9.73 21.42 28.15
CA TYR A 206 -9.53 20.45 27.08
C TYR A 206 -8.09 20.51 26.58
N THR A 207 -7.51 19.34 26.27
CA THR A 207 -6.14 19.25 25.76
C THR A 207 -6.08 19.33 24.24
N VAL A 208 -7.17 18.96 23.56
CA VAL A 208 -7.28 18.96 22.10
C VAL A 208 -8.67 19.42 21.68
N LEU A 209 -8.76 20.23 20.61
CA LEU A 209 -10.02 20.53 19.94
C LEU A 209 -10.07 19.81 18.60
N PHE A 210 -11.20 19.21 18.32
CA PHE A 210 -11.53 18.67 17.01
C PHE A 210 -12.57 19.55 16.33
N ALA A 211 -12.43 19.77 15.04
CA ALA A 211 -13.42 20.52 14.27
C ALA A 211 -13.69 19.90 12.91
N THR A 212 -14.92 20.08 12.42
CA THR A 212 -15.29 19.79 11.03
C THR A 212 -15.48 21.09 10.26
N VAL A 213 -15.26 21.01 8.95
CA VAL A 213 -15.30 22.14 8.02
C VAL A 213 -16.51 22.01 7.11
N LYS A 214 -17.26 23.10 6.93
CA LYS A 214 -18.46 23.15 6.06
C LYS A 214 -18.14 22.73 4.64
N GLY A 215 -18.88 21.73 4.14
CA GLY A 215 -18.73 21.21 2.79
C GLY A 215 -17.56 20.22 2.60
N ALA A 216 -16.70 20.02 3.60
CA ALA A 216 -15.60 19.05 3.51
C ALA A 216 -16.11 17.60 3.42
N LYS A 217 -17.18 17.29 4.16
CA LYS A 217 -17.80 15.95 4.19
C LYS A 217 -18.39 15.51 2.85
N ASP A 218 -18.74 16.46 1.96
CA ASP A 218 -19.31 16.15 0.64
C ASP A 218 -18.22 15.79 -0.39
N GLU A 219 -16.94 16.01 -0.04
CA GLU A 219 -15.81 15.81 -0.90
C GLU A 219 -14.99 14.58 -0.50
N TYR A 220 -14.42 13.91 -1.48
CA TYR A 220 -13.57 12.74 -1.23
C TYR A 220 -12.32 13.13 -0.42
N CYS A 221 -12.17 12.61 0.79
CA CYS A 221 -11.18 13.05 1.78
C CYS A 221 -9.71 12.91 1.35
N TYR A 222 -9.42 12.05 0.37
CA TYR A 222 -8.07 11.91 -0.20
C TYR A 222 -7.87 12.69 -1.51
N GLY A 223 -8.86 13.52 -1.92
CA GLY A 223 -8.83 14.34 -3.11
C GLY A 223 -8.30 15.75 -2.85
N ASP A 224 -7.83 16.42 -3.91
CA ASP A 224 -7.33 17.80 -3.81
C ASP A 224 -8.47 18.78 -3.44
N THR A 225 -9.69 18.55 -3.94
CA THR A 225 -10.88 19.37 -3.65
C THR A 225 -11.21 19.45 -2.16
N TYR A 226 -11.01 18.37 -1.41
CA TYR A 226 -11.16 18.35 0.03
C TYR A 226 -10.17 19.31 0.71
N PHE A 227 -8.90 19.25 0.35
CA PHE A 227 -7.87 20.12 0.93
C PHE A 227 -8.02 21.58 0.48
N ASP A 228 -8.54 21.84 -0.72
CA ASP A 228 -8.87 23.20 -1.18
C ASP A 228 -9.94 23.88 -0.31
N ILE A 229 -10.81 23.08 0.33
CA ILE A 229 -11.82 23.58 1.29
C ILE A 229 -11.22 23.72 2.70
N VAL A 230 -10.49 22.71 3.18
CA VAL A 230 -10.00 22.65 4.55
C VAL A 230 -8.85 23.60 4.83
N THR A 231 -7.90 23.75 3.88
CA THR A 231 -6.69 24.55 4.10
C THR A 231 -6.96 26.03 4.36
N PRO A 232 -7.82 26.73 3.62
CA PRO A 232 -8.15 28.14 3.93
C PRO A 232 -8.82 28.33 5.28
N VAL A 233 -9.64 27.38 5.71
CA VAL A 233 -10.28 27.43 7.03
C VAL A 233 -9.26 27.22 8.14
N LYS A 234 -8.31 26.30 7.96
CA LYS A 234 -7.19 26.09 8.88
C LYS A 234 -6.38 27.38 9.08
N GLU A 235 -6.05 28.09 8.01
CA GLU A 235 -5.33 29.38 8.07
C GLU A 235 -6.11 30.43 8.87
N LYS A 236 -7.42 30.58 8.63
CA LYS A 236 -8.28 31.48 9.40
C LYS A 236 -8.37 31.10 10.89
N VAL A 237 -8.37 29.81 11.20
CA VAL A 237 -8.36 29.33 12.59
C VAL A 237 -7.05 29.71 13.27
N ILE A 238 -5.91 29.61 12.60
CA ILE A 238 -4.61 30.03 13.12
C ILE A 238 -4.60 31.54 13.38
N GLU A 239 -5.06 32.35 12.42
CA GLU A 239 -5.18 33.81 12.58
C GLU A 239 -6.07 34.19 13.78
N ASN A 240 -7.22 33.54 13.95
CA ASN A 240 -8.11 33.79 15.07
C ASN A 240 -7.54 33.31 16.43
N ALA A 241 -6.63 32.34 16.40
CA ALA A 241 -5.95 31.88 17.61
C ALA A 241 -4.85 32.84 18.08
N ASP A 242 -4.28 33.66 17.20
CA ASP A 242 -3.30 34.69 17.58
C ASP A 242 -3.88 35.66 18.61
N ASP A 243 -5.18 35.97 18.54
CA ASP A 243 -5.88 36.78 19.53
C ASP A 243 -5.96 36.11 20.93
N LEU A 244 -5.82 34.77 21.01
CA LEU A 244 -5.77 34.06 22.29
C LEU A 244 -4.40 34.20 22.95
N SER A 245 -3.37 34.56 22.21
CA SER A 245 -2.04 34.79 22.75
C SER A 245 -2.01 35.94 23.78
N GLU A 246 -2.85 36.97 23.59
CA GLU A 246 -2.99 38.04 24.55
C GLU A 246 -3.67 37.57 25.87
N LYS A 247 -4.67 36.70 25.76
CA LYS A 247 -5.36 36.09 26.91
C LYS A 247 -4.39 35.29 27.80
N TYR A 248 -3.47 34.58 27.17
CA TYR A 248 -2.53 33.64 27.82
C TYR A 248 -1.10 34.17 27.97
N ALA A 249 -0.84 35.43 27.65
CA ALA A 249 0.49 36.05 27.74
C ALA A 249 1.15 35.92 29.13
N MET A 250 0.36 35.90 30.20
CA MET A 250 0.86 35.75 31.59
C MET A 250 1.30 34.32 31.95
N LEU A 251 0.99 33.30 31.13
CA LEU A 251 1.29 31.89 31.41
C LEU A 251 2.61 31.43 30.81
N GLY A 252 3.49 32.35 30.41
CA GLY A 252 4.85 32.01 29.93
C GLY A 252 4.96 31.79 28.42
N GLY A 253 3.94 32.18 27.65
CA GLY A 253 3.88 32.07 26.20
C GLY A 253 2.77 31.12 25.75
N TYR A 254 2.13 31.48 24.64
CA TYR A 254 1.06 30.71 24.04
C TYR A 254 1.55 30.13 22.71
N THR A 255 1.44 28.83 22.57
CA THR A 255 1.70 28.12 21.31
C THR A 255 0.44 27.42 20.87
N PHE A 256 0.04 27.63 19.63
CA PHE A 256 -1.13 27.03 19.03
C PHE A 256 -0.78 26.33 17.71
N TYR A 257 -1.32 25.16 17.51
CA TYR A 257 -1.16 24.39 16.29
C TYR A 257 -2.53 23.93 15.80
N ALA A 258 -2.81 24.19 14.52
CA ALA A 258 -3.94 23.59 13.81
C ALA A 258 -3.42 22.65 12.73
N LEU A 259 -3.80 21.40 12.82
CA LEU A 259 -3.36 20.30 11.97
C LEU A 259 -4.55 19.74 11.21
N ASP A 260 -4.36 19.46 9.91
CA ASP A 260 -5.35 18.74 9.10
C ASP A 260 -5.09 17.23 9.09
N ARG A 261 -5.97 16.46 8.43
CA ARG A 261 -5.86 15.00 8.35
C ARG A 261 -4.54 14.51 7.76
N ASN A 262 -3.82 15.31 6.93
CA ASN A 262 -2.49 14.91 6.42
C ASN A 262 -1.40 14.84 7.50
N SER A 263 -1.63 15.46 8.65
CA SER A 263 -0.74 15.38 9.80
C SER A 263 -1.06 14.18 10.70
N HIS A 264 -2.18 13.51 10.47
CA HIS A 264 -2.61 12.37 11.26
C HIS A 264 -2.07 11.06 10.70
N TYR A 265 -1.24 10.36 11.49
CA TYR A 265 -0.52 9.16 11.05
C TYR A 265 -1.44 8.10 10.46
N SER A 266 -2.51 7.75 11.15
CA SER A 266 -3.44 6.68 10.73
C SER A 266 -4.09 6.96 9.36
N PHE A 267 -4.49 8.21 9.11
CA PHE A 267 -5.05 8.65 7.83
C PHE A 267 -4.03 8.55 6.68
N VAL A 268 -2.80 9.05 6.93
CA VAL A 268 -1.72 9.06 5.92
C VAL A 268 -1.21 7.65 5.64
N ASP A 269 -1.08 6.80 6.65
CA ASP A 269 -0.63 5.42 6.49
C ASP A 269 -1.62 4.61 5.64
N TYR A 270 -2.91 4.73 5.92
CA TYR A 270 -3.95 4.07 5.11
C TYR A 270 -3.94 4.55 3.65
N LYS A 271 -3.81 5.88 3.42
CA LYS A 271 -3.64 6.47 2.09
C LYS A 271 -2.44 5.86 1.36
N ASN A 272 -1.28 5.85 2.01
CA ASN A 272 -0.02 5.34 1.45
C ASN A 272 -0.12 3.85 1.08
N CYS A 273 -0.83 3.09 1.88
CA CYS A 273 -1.10 1.69 1.59
C CYS A 273 -1.95 1.53 0.33
N GLY A 274 -3.02 2.30 0.18
CA GLY A 274 -3.82 2.34 -1.04
C GLY A 274 -2.98 2.75 -2.27
N ASP A 275 -2.08 3.73 -2.12
CA ASP A 275 -1.18 4.19 -3.20
C ASP A 275 -0.17 3.12 -3.62
N ARG A 276 0.37 2.34 -2.67
CA ARG A 276 1.24 1.18 -2.97
C ARG A 276 0.51 0.13 -3.80
N MET A 277 -0.76 -0.16 -3.47
CA MET A 277 -1.59 -1.07 -4.27
C MET A 277 -1.85 -0.54 -5.68
N ASP A 278 -2.10 0.78 -5.82
CA ASP A 278 -2.26 1.42 -7.13
C ASP A 278 -0.99 1.34 -7.97
N ALA A 279 0.19 1.49 -7.37
CA ALA A 279 1.48 1.34 -8.05
C ALA A 279 1.69 -0.09 -8.56
N ILE A 280 1.37 -1.10 -7.78
CA ILE A 280 1.41 -2.52 -8.20
C ILE A 280 0.46 -2.74 -9.37
N ALA A 281 -0.75 -2.18 -9.29
CA ALA A 281 -1.77 -2.29 -10.34
C ALA A 281 -1.40 -1.59 -11.66
N LYS A 282 -0.43 -0.68 -11.67
CA LYS A 282 0.10 -0.05 -12.90
C LYS A 282 1.11 -0.93 -13.63
N VAL A 283 1.96 -1.64 -12.90
CA VAL A 283 3.11 -2.37 -13.47
C VAL A 283 2.72 -3.77 -13.94
N PHE A 284 2.07 -4.55 -13.10
CA PHE A 284 1.79 -5.96 -13.39
C PHE A 284 0.91 -6.21 -14.62
N PRO A 285 -0.14 -5.41 -14.89
CA PRO A 285 -0.99 -5.64 -16.07
C PRO A 285 -0.25 -5.52 -17.39
N ALA A 286 0.78 -4.66 -17.47
CA ALA A 286 1.59 -4.54 -18.68
C ALA A 286 2.23 -5.88 -19.07
N PHE A 287 2.71 -6.65 -18.10
CA PHE A 287 3.26 -7.99 -18.34
C PHE A 287 2.18 -8.97 -18.80
N PHE A 288 0.98 -8.95 -18.18
CA PHE A 288 -0.12 -9.81 -18.61
C PHE A 288 -0.57 -9.52 -20.04
N TYR A 289 -0.71 -8.25 -20.41
CA TYR A 289 -1.06 -7.86 -21.77
C TYR A 289 0.04 -8.21 -22.79
N LEU A 290 1.30 -8.09 -22.40
CA LEU A 290 2.42 -8.51 -23.25
C LEU A 290 2.39 -10.03 -23.48
N VAL A 291 2.17 -10.82 -22.44
CA VAL A 291 2.04 -12.28 -22.57
C VAL A 291 0.81 -12.65 -23.38
N ALA A 292 -0.32 -11.97 -23.19
CA ALA A 292 -1.52 -12.17 -24.00
C ALA A 292 -1.26 -11.90 -25.50
N ALA A 293 -0.54 -10.82 -25.81
CA ALA A 293 -0.13 -10.50 -27.18
C ALA A 293 0.74 -11.61 -27.79
N LEU A 294 1.72 -12.12 -27.04
CA LEU A 294 2.61 -13.20 -27.49
C LEU A 294 1.87 -14.52 -27.68
N VAL A 295 0.98 -14.89 -26.77
CA VAL A 295 0.16 -16.10 -26.89
C VAL A 295 -0.81 -15.97 -28.08
N CYS A 296 -1.45 -14.82 -28.24
CA CYS A 296 -2.31 -14.55 -29.38
C CYS A 296 -1.53 -14.61 -30.70
N LEU A 297 -0.37 -13.93 -30.77
CA LEU A 297 0.50 -13.92 -31.97
C LEU A 297 0.94 -15.33 -32.36
N THR A 298 1.40 -16.15 -31.38
CA THR A 298 1.82 -17.54 -31.64
C THR A 298 0.67 -18.42 -32.10
N THR A 299 -0.46 -18.34 -31.42
CA THR A 299 -1.65 -19.13 -31.72
C THR A 299 -2.22 -18.78 -33.08
N MET A 300 -2.35 -17.48 -33.39
CA MET A 300 -2.87 -17.02 -34.67
C MET A 300 -1.91 -17.28 -35.84
N THR A 301 -0.60 -17.12 -35.63
CA THR A 301 0.40 -17.47 -36.68
C THR A 301 0.30 -18.95 -37.02
N ARG A 302 0.19 -19.83 -36.05
CA ARG A 302 0.04 -21.27 -36.27
C ARG A 302 -1.28 -21.60 -36.99
N MET A 303 -2.39 -20.98 -36.56
CA MET A 303 -3.69 -21.18 -37.17
C MET A 303 -3.71 -20.74 -38.64
N VAL A 304 -3.16 -19.56 -38.94
CA VAL A 304 -3.06 -19.02 -40.29
C VAL A 304 -2.13 -19.90 -41.19
N ASP A 305 -1.02 -20.39 -40.65
CA ASP A 305 -0.12 -21.30 -41.35
C ASP A 305 -0.81 -22.65 -41.71
N GLU A 306 -1.59 -23.22 -40.80
CA GLU A 306 -2.32 -24.47 -41.02
C GLU A 306 -3.47 -24.29 -42.05
N GLN A 307 -4.08 -23.12 -42.09
CA GLN A 307 -5.19 -22.80 -43.02
C GLN A 307 -4.73 -22.18 -44.34
N ARG A 308 -3.42 -22.25 -44.64
CA ARG A 308 -2.84 -21.64 -45.84
C ARG A 308 -3.56 -22.03 -47.15
N GLY A 309 -3.92 -23.32 -47.32
CA GLY A 309 -4.66 -23.80 -48.49
C GLY A 309 -6.05 -23.17 -48.58
N GLY A 310 -6.80 -23.11 -47.49
CA GLY A 310 -8.11 -22.45 -47.42
C GLY A 310 -8.05 -20.95 -47.74
N ILE A 311 -7.02 -20.25 -47.23
CA ILE A 311 -6.77 -18.86 -47.60
C ILE A 311 -6.51 -18.70 -49.09
N GLY A 312 -5.69 -19.62 -49.68
CA GLY A 312 -5.44 -19.66 -51.12
C GLY A 312 -6.69 -19.86 -51.94
N THR A 313 -7.59 -20.79 -51.53
CA THR A 313 -8.86 -21.04 -52.17
C THR A 313 -9.78 -19.81 -52.11
N LEU A 314 -9.92 -19.16 -50.91
CA LEU A 314 -10.72 -17.94 -50.78
C LEU A 314 -10.21 -16.81 -51.67
N LYS A 315 -8.90 -16.65 -51.78
CA LYS A 315 -8.28 -15.68 -52.70
C LYS A 315 -8.55 -16.01 -54.19
N ALA A 316 -8.44 -17.28 -54.55
CA ALA A 316 -8.77 -17.74 -55.93
C ALA A 316 -10.23 -17.50 -56.30
N LEU A 317 -11.15 -17.60 -55.31
CA LEU A 317 -12.56 -17.28 -55.45
C LEU A 317 -12.86 -15.77 -55.46
N GLY A 318 -11.84 -14.90 -55.43
CA GLY A 318 -12.02 -13.44 -55.53
C GLY A 318 -12.33 -12.72 -54.21
N TYR A 319 -12.16 -13.36 -53.06
CA TYR A 319 -12.32 -12.65 -51.78
C TYR A 319 -11.12 -11.70 -51.54
N ASN A 320 -11.41 -10.46 -51.14
CA ASN A 320 -10.37 -9.48 -50.86
C ASN A 320 -9.60 -9.80 -49.57
N LYS A 321 -8.42 -9.24 -49.43
CA LYS A 321 -7.51 -9.47 -48.26
C LYS A 321 -8.17 -9.10 -46.94
N ILE A 322 -8.96 -8.01 -46.91
CA ILE A 322 -9.64 -7.51 -45.71
C ILE A 322 -10.74 -8.48 -45.26
N SER A 323 -11.50 -9.04 -46.18
CA SER A 323 -12.55 -10.03 -45.86
C SER A 323 -11.97 -11.33 -45.30
N ILE A 324 -10.83 -11.78 -45.81
CA ILE A 324 -10.13 -12.97 -45.28
C ILE A 324 -9.52 -12.68 -43.91
N ALA A 325 -8.84 -11.53 -43.73
CA ALA A 325 -8.33 -11.11 -42.43
C ALA A 325 -9.46 -10.97 -41.40
N GLY A 326 -10.61 -10.46 -41.81
CA GLY A 326 -11.78 -10.28 -40.96
C GLY A 326 -12.26 -11.56 -40.27
N LYS A 327 -12.11 -12.74 -40.90
CA LYS A 327 -12.38 -14.04 -40.28
C LYS A 327 -11.54 -14.25 -39.01
N TYR A 328 -10.24 -14.06 -39.11
CA TYR A 328 -9.29 -14.27 -38.01
C TYR A 328 -9.38 -13.17 -36.96
N ILE A 329 -9.58 -11.93 -37.41
CA ILE A 329 -9.79 -10.78 -36.50
C ILE A 329 -11.06 -10.99 -35.67
N THR A 330 -12.16 -11.43 -36.28
CA THR A 330 -13.41 -11.74 -35.57
C THR A 330 -13.23 -12.86 -34.55
N TYR A 331 -12.45 -13.89 -34.89
CA TYR A 331 -12.10 -14.96 -33.94
C TYR A 331 -11.35 -14.43 -32.69
N ALA A 332 -10.32 -13.63 -32.88
CA ALA A 332 -9.54 -13.05 -31.78
C ALA A 332 -10.36 -12.01 -30.99
N LEU A 333 -11.19 -11.22 -31.69
CA LEU A 333 -12.09 -10.22 -31.08
C LEU A 333 -13.10 -10.90 -30.17
N LEU A 334 -13.78 -11.96 -30.62
CA LEU A 334 -14.74 -12.69 -29.79
C LEU A 334 -14.10 -13.33 -28.57
N ALA A 335 -12.91 -13.95 -28.73
CA ALA A 335 -12.19 -14.53 -27.62
C ALA A 335 -11.76 -13.47 -26.60
N SER A 336 -11.25 -12.32 -27.08
CA SER A 336 -10.79 -11.23 -26.21
C SER A 336 -11.94 -10.50 -25.54
N LEU A 337 -13.06 -10.30 -26.25
CA LEU A 337 -14.22 -9.63 -25.68
C LEU A 337 -14.91 -10.49 -24.62
N ALA A 338 -15.10 -11.78 -24.90
CA ALA A 338 -15.66 -12.71 -23.93
C ALA A 338 -14.74 -12.87 -22.69
N GLY A 339 -13.42 -13.03 -22.92
CA GLY A 339 -12.43 -13.09 -21.85
C GLY A 339 -12.35 -11.80 -21.05
N GLY A 340 -12.43 -10.64 -21.72
CA GLY A 340 -12.42 -9.33 -21.07
C GLY A 340 -13.64 -9.08 -20.19
N VAL A 341 -14.85 -9.36 -20.70
CA VAL A 341 -16.09 -9.18 -19.92
C VAL A 341 -16.11 -10.09 -18.69
N LEU A 342 -15.86 -11.39 -18.87
CA LEU A 342 -15.78 -12.31 -17.74
C LEU A 342 -14.61 -12.00 -16.80
N GLY A 343 -13.49 -11.52 -17.34
CA GLY A 343 -12.36 -11.05 -16.56
C GLY A 343 -12.72 -9.87 -15.66
N CYS A 344 -13.45 -8.87 -16.18
CA CYS A 344 -13.93 -7.75 -15.35
C CYS A 344 -14.85 -8.24 -14.23
N VAL A 345 -15.83 -9.09 -14.55
CA VAL A 345 -16.78 -9.61 -13.55
C VAL A 345 -16.04 -10.37 -12.44
N LEU A 346 -15.22 -11.34 -12.81
CA LEU A 346 -14.46 -12.12 -11.83
C LEU A 346 -13.45 -11.25 -11.07
N GLY A 347 -12.77 -10.33 -11.76
CA GLY A 347 -11.80 -9.43 -11.15
C GLY A 347 -12.41 -8.55 -10.06
N LEU A 348 -13.54 -7.91 -10.36
CA LEU A 348 -14.23 -7.02 -9.41
C LEU A 348 -14.89 -7.78 -8.25
N LEU A 349 -15.40 -8.98 -8.49
CA LEU A 349 -16.05 -9.76 -7.43
C LEU A 349 -15.07 -10.42 -6.46
N THR A 350 -13.83 -10.76 -6.90
CA THR A 350 -12.92 -11.56 -6.10
C THR A 350 -11.81 -10.73 -5.45
N PHE A 351 -11.01 -9.99 -6.24
CA PHE A 351 -9.80 -9.34 -5.74
C PHE A 351 -10.07 -8.26 -4.69
N PRO A 352 -11.01 -7.32 -4.87
CA PRO A 352 -11.21 -6.27 -3.89
C PRO A 352 -11.62 -6.79 -2.52
N ARG A 353 -12.50 -7.80 -2.48
CA ARG A 353 -12.93 -8.40 -1.21
C ARG A 353 -11.82 -9.19 -0.51
N ILE A 354 -11.03 -9.96 -1.28
CA ILE A 354 -9.89 -10.71 -0.72
C ILE A 354 -8.85 -9.73 -0.16
N ILE A 355 -8.54 -8.68 -0.90
CA ILE A 355 -7.55 -7.68 -0.48
C ILE A 355 -8.08 -6.90 0.72
N PHE A 356 -9.31 -6.44 0.71
CA PHE A 356 -9.92 -5.75 1.84
C PHE A 356 -9.90 -6.60 3.13
N ASN A 357 -10.30 -7.86 3.06
CA ASN A 357 -10.26 -8.76 4.21
C ASN A 357 -8.83 -9.01 4.71
N ALA A 358 -7.85 -9.08 3.80
CA ALA A 358 -6.44 -9.22 4.20
C ALA A 358 -5.90 -7.96 4.89
N TRP A 359 -6.42 -6.78 4.54
CA TRP A 359 -6.05 -5.51 5.14
C TRP A 359 -6.73 -5.27 6.47
N ASN A 360 -7.94 -5.76 6.67
CA ASN A 360 -8.64 -5.71 7.95
C ASN A 360 -7.94 -6.48 9.08
N VAL A 361 -6.88 -7.24 8.77
CA VAL A 361 -5.95 -7.75 9.79
C VAL A 361 -5.09 -6.65 10.41
N VAL A 362 -4.85 -5.55 9.68
CA VAL A 362 -3.97 -4.43 10.09
C VAL A 362 -4.77 -3.14 10.34
N TYR A 363 -5.94 -3.00 9.71
CA TYR A 363 -6.78 -1.80 9.78
C TYR A 363 -8.21 -2.15 10.17
N THR A 364 -8.84 -1.30 10.98
CA THR A 364 -10.22 -1.45 11.43
C THR A 364 -11.17 -0.58 10.61
N VAL A 365 -11.38 -0.92 9.33
CA VAL A 365 -12.43 -0.30 8.52
C VAL A 365 -13.62 -1.25 8.49
N ALA A 366 -14.77 -0.82 9.02
CA ALA A 366 -15.90 -1.70 9.26
C ALA A 366 -16.56 -2.18 7.95
N ASP A 367 -16.84 -1.27 7.01
CA ASP A 367 -17.68 -1.56 5.86
C ASP A 367 -16.94 -1.46 4.54
N PHE A 368 -17.15 -2.47 3.70
CA PHE A 368 -16.64 -2.49 2.34
C PHE A 368 -17.58 -1.74 1.40
N THR A 369 -17.13 -0.58 0.91
CA THR A 369 -17.91 0.26 -0.01
C THR A 369 -17.56 -0.05 -1.45
N GLU A 370 -18.54 -0.49 -2.24
CA GLU A 370 -18.39 -0.77 -3.67
C GLU A 370 -18.61 0.52 -4.49
N VAL A 371 -17.61 0.89 -5.30
CA VAL A 371 -17.68 2.05 -6.20
C VAL A 371 -17.71 1.59 -7.65
N PRO A 372 -18.69 2.01 -8.48
CA PRO A 372 -18.75 1.59 -9.87
C PRO A 372 -17.48 1.92 -10.65
N GLN A 373 -16.90 0.92 -11.33
CA GLN A 373 -15.64 1.04 -12.09
C GLN A 373 -15.85 0.80 -13.60
N ILE A 374 -16.99 1.23 -14.15
CA ILE A 374 -17.38 0.94 -15.55
C ILE A 374 -16.36 1.48 -16.55
N SER A 375 -15.91 2.72 -16.38
CA SER A 375 -14.94 3.36 -17.28
C SER A 375 -13.60 2.59 -17.34
N MET A 376 -13.15 2.10 -16.19
CA MET A 376 -11.92 1.30 -16.09
C MET A 376 -12.10 -0.07 -16.74
N CYS A 377 -13.23 -0.73 -16.55
CA CYS A 377 -13.54 -2.01 -17.19
C CYS A 377 -13.57 -1.87 -18.71
N VAL A 378 -14.22 -0.83 -19.23
CA VAL A 378 -14.25 -0.54 -20.67
C VAL A 378 -12.83 -0.31 -21.20
N LEU A 379 -12.02 0.48 -20.50
CA LEU A 379 -10.62 0.72 -20.88
C LEU A 379 -9.80 -0.58 -20.91
N ALA A 380 -9.94 -1.42 -19.89
CA ALA A 380 -9.25 -2.71 -19.80
C ALA A 380 -9.59 -3.64 -20.96
N ILE A 381 -10.88 -3.76 -21.29
CA ILE A 381 -11.36 -4.56 -22.40
C ILE A 381 -10.87 -3.99 -23.73
N MET A 382 -10.95 -2.67 -23.93
CA MET A 382 -10.45 -2.02 -25.15
C MET A 382 -8.97 -2.28 -25.39
N ILE A 383 -8.14 -2.15 -24.36
CA ILE A 383 -6.69 -2.43 -24.44
C ILE A 383 -6.45 -3.89 -24.83
N ALA A 384 -7.12 -4.84 -24.15
CA ALA A 384 -6.98 -6.27 -24.43
C ALA A 384 -7.39 -6.62 -25.86
N VAL A 385 -8.53 -6.10 -26.32
CA VAL A 385 -9.03 -6.30 -27.68
C VAL A 385 -8.09 -5.71 -28.71
N LEU A 386 -7.65 -4.46 -28.50
CA LEU A 386 -6.74 -3.79 -29.42
C LEU A 386 -5.43 -4.56 -29.60
N ILE A 387 -4.79 -4.98 -28.50
CA ILE A 387 -3.55 -5.74 -28.52
C ILE A 387 -3.71 -7.06 -29.29
N ASN A 388 -4.77 -7.82 -29.01
CA ASN A 388 -4.99 -9.12 -29.67
C ASN A 388 -5.39 -8.96 -31.14
N VAL A 389 -6.15 -7.94 -31.49
CA VAL A 389 -6.48 -7.62 -32.89
C VAL A 389 -5.22 -7.24 -33.67
N LEU A 390 -4.37 -6.41 -33.10
CA LEU A 390 -3.07 -6.03 -33.71
C LEU A 390 -2.15 -7.26 -33.88
N ALA A 391 -2.05 -8.11 -32.87
CA ALA A 391 -1.28 -9.34 -32.93
C ALA A 391 -1.80 -10.29 -34.02
N THR A 392 -3.13 -10.41 -34.14
CA THR A 392 -3.79 -11.21 -35.17
C THR A 392 -3.54 -10.64 -36.56
N PHE A 393 -3.71 -9.33 -36.72
CA PHE A 393 -3.43 -8.65 -38.00
C PHE A 393 -1.98 -8.86 -38.45
N ALA A 394 -1.01 -8.68 -37.54
CA ALA A 394 0.40 -8.94 -37.82
C ALA A 394 0.68 -10.40 -38.24
N SER A 395 -0.04 -11.36 -37.64
CA SER A 395 0.04 -12.78 -38.00
C SER A 395 -0.49 -13.07 -39.41
N CYS A 396 -1.60 -12.44 -39.78
CA CYS A 396 -2.25 -12.65 -41.07
C CYS A 396 -1.54 -11.94 -42.22
N PHE A 397 -0.93 -10.78 -41.95
CA PHE A 397 -0.41 -9.88 -42.98
C PHE A 397 0.54 -10.56 -43.96
N SER A 398 1.47 -11.38 -43.48
CA SER A 398 2.46 -12.08 -44.33
C SER A 398 1.83 -13.08 -45.31
N MET A 399 0.73 -13.75 -44.92
CA MET A 399 0.01 -14.70 -45.79
C MET A 399 -0.90 -14.00 -46.78
N LEU A 400 -1.46 -12.85 -46.37
CA LEU A 400 -2.35 -12.08 -47.26
C LEU A 400 -1.59 -11.35 -48.37
N THR A 401 -0.29 -11.25 -48.32
CA THR A 401 0.54 -10.69 -49.40
C THR A 401 0.94 -11.75 -50.42
N GLU A 402 0.98 -13.05 -50.09
CA GLU A 402 1.31 -14.14 -51.02
C GLU A 402 0.23 -14.34 -52.12
N THR A 403 0.63 -14.76 -53.31
CA THR A 403 -0.31 -15.04 -54.42
C THR A 403 -1.08 -16.33 -54.18
N PRO A 404 -2.32 -16.50 -54.75
CA PRO A 404 -3.12 -17.72 -54.58
C PRO A 404 -2.36 -18.99 -55.01
N ALA A 405 -1.64 -18.92 -56.11
CA ALA A 405 -0.85 -20.05 -56.64
C ALA A 405 0.23 -20.53 -55.67
N LEU A 406 0.88 -19.59 -54.96
CA LEU A 406 1.90 -19.93 -53.96
C LEU A 406 1.24 -20.52 -52.70
N LEU A 407 0.06 -20.03 -52.31
CA LEU A 407 -0.65 -20.51 -51.12
C LEU A 407 -1.18 -21.94 -51.27
N LEU A 408 -1.60 -22.32 -52.50
CA LEU A 408 -2.12 -23.65 -52.80
C LEU A 408 -1.03 -24.71 -52.97
N ARG A 409 0.24 -24.29 -53.22
CA ARG A 409 1.35 -25.23 -53.29
C ARG A 409 1.91 -25.55 -51.88
N PRO A 410 2.32 -26.81 -51.65
CA PRO A 410 3.06 -27.14 -50.43
C PRO A 410 4.28 -26.23 -50.25
N LYS A 411 4.51 -25.77 -49.02
CA LYS A 411 5.64 -24.90 -48.71
C LYS A 411 6.95 -25.64 -48.96
N SER A 412 7.73 -25.21 -49.96
CA SER A 412 9.03 -25.81 -50.22
C SER A 412 9.92 -25.69 -48.97
N PRO A 413 10.70 -26.75 -48.66
CA PRO A 413 11.65 -26.69 -47.54
C PRO A 413 12.61 -25.51 -47.72
N LYS A 414 12.81 -24.74 -46.67
CA LYS A 414 13.81 -23.66 -46.70
C LYS A 414 15.19 -24.24 -46.94
N ASN A 415 15.95 -23.65 -47.87
CA ASN A 415 17.31 -24.05 -48.15
C ASN A 415 18.15 -24.11 -46.87
N GLY A 416 18.87 -25.20 -46.69
CA GLY A 416 19.69 -25.46 -45.50
C GLY A 416 20.88 -24.52 -45.41
N LYS A 417 20.72 -23.39 -44.72
CA LYS A 417 21.87 -22.58 -44.30
C LYS A 417 22.50 -23.21 -43.06
N LYS A 418 23.84 -23.08 -42.93
CA LYS A 418 24.54 -23.50 -41.71
C LYS A 418 23.90 -22.86 -40.50
N VAL A 419 23.64 -23.64 -39.46
CA VAL A 419 23.05 -23.15 -38.20
C VAL A 419 24.14 -22.64 -37.27
N LEU A 420 23.80 -21.71 -36.40
CA LEU A 420 24.73 -21.04 -35.49
C LEU A 420 25.57 -22.04 -34.66
N LEU A 421 24.96 -23.16 -34.24
CA LEU A 421 25.62 -24.24 -33.52
C LEU A 421 26.70 -24.98 -34.35
N GLU A 422 26.62 -24.95 -35.70
CA GLU A 422 27.63 -25.52 -36.56
C GLU A 422 28.94 -24.71 -36.57
N HIS A 423 28.88 -23.43 -36.16
CA HIS A 423 30.05 -22.56 -36.04
C HIS A 423 30.82 -22.80 -34.73
N ILE A 424 30.28 -23.62 -33.82
CA ILE A 424 30.91 -23.98 -32.55
C ILE A 424 31.37 -25.45 -32.66
N PRO A 425 32.60 -25.72 -33.17
CA PRO A 425 33.02 -27.08 -33.48
C PRO A 425 33.08 -27.99 -32.25
N PHE A 426 33.38 -27.43 -31.08
CA PHE A 426 33.45 -28.18 -29.83
C PHE A 426 32.09 -28.83 -29.45
N ILE A 427 30.99 -28.11 -29.57
CA ILE A 427 29.64 -28.63 -29.27
C ILE A 427 29.16 -29.53 -30.41
N TRP A 428 29.39 -29.12 -31.67
CA TRP A 428 28.87 -29.81 -32.83
C TRP A 428 29.48 -31.20 -33.05
N LYS A 429 30.76 -31.41 -32.72
CA LYS A 429 31.41 -32.72 -32.79
C LYS A 429 30.82 -33.74 -31.81
N HIS A 430 30.35 -33.31 -30.64
CA HIS A 430 29.78 -34.20 -29.62
C HIS A 430 28.30 -34.55 -29.88
N PHE A 431 27.65 -33.97 -30.89
CA PHE A 431 26.27 -34.26 -31.22
C PHE A 431 26.15 -35.51 -32.09
N ASN A 432 25.30 -36.47 -31.67
CA ASN A 432 24.86 -37.58 -32.49
C ASN A 432 23.97 -37.08 -33.62
N PHE A 433 23.76 -37.93 -34.65
CA PHE A 433 22.97 -37.63 -35.84
C PHE A 433 21.60 -37.03 -35.46
N THR A 434 20.86 -37.65 -34.54
CA THR A 434 19.54 -37.18 -34.09
C THR A 434 19.61 -35.78 -33.50
N LYS A 435 20.60 -35.50 -32.63
CA LYS A 435 20.81 -34.18 -32.04
C LYS A 435 21.13 -33.11 -33.07
N LYS A 436 21.96 -33.47 -34.10
CA LYS A 436 22.28 -32.56 -35.21
C LYS A 436 21.06 -32.24 -36.07
N VAL A 437 20.20 -33.24 -36.37
CA VAL A 437 18.96 -33.05 -37.12
C VAL A 437 17.98 -32.22 -36.35
N THR A 438 17.79 -32.48 -35.04
CA THR A 438 16.93 -31.72 -34.15
C THR A 438 17.37 -30.26 -34.06
N ALA A 439 18.67 -30.00 -33.82
CA ALA A 439 19.20 -28.65 -33.76
C ALA A 439 19.00 -27.88 -35.09
N ARG A 440 19.24 -28.53 -36.23
CA ARG A 440 18.96 -27.95 -37.54
C ARG A 440 17.48 -27.65 -37.75
N ASN A 441 16.59 -28.54 -37.35
CA ASN A 441 15.13 -28.31 -37.48
C ASN A 441 14.63 -27.17 -36.60
N ILE A 442 15.06 -27.11 -35.35
CA ILE A 442 14.71 -26.04 -34.42
C ILE A 442 15.19 -24.69 -34.97
N LEU A 443 16.46 -24.58 -35.32
CA LEU A 443 17.06 -23.34 -35.78
C LEU A 443 16.65 -22.92 -37.21
N ARG A 444 16.14 -23.88 -38.02
CA ARG A 444 15.52 -23.58 -39.33
C ARG A 444 14.25 -22.77 -39.19
N TYR A 445 13.47 -23.00 -38.13
CA TYR A 445 12.22 -22.33 -37.87
C TYR A 445 12.35 -21.33 -36.70
N LYS A 446 13.44 -20.54 -36.70
CA LYS A 446 13.79 -19.60 -35.61
C LYS A 446 12.62 -18.78 -35.10
N LYS A 447 11.77 -18.22 -35.99
CA LYS A 447 10.62 -17.40 -35.60
C LYS A 447 9.66 -18.17 -34.69
N ARG A 448 9.27 -19.40 -35.03
CA ARG A 448 8.39 -20.23 -34.19
C ARG A 448 9.06 -20.61 -32.87
N PHE A 449 10.36 -20.98 -32.95
CA PHE A 449 11.13 -21.34 -31.77
C PHE A 449 11.19 -20.21 -30.75
N PHE A 450 11.59 -19.02 -31.17
CA PHE A 450 11.65 -17.86 -30.26
C PHE A 450 10.26 -17.43 -29.74
N MET A 451 9.24 -17.45 -30.58
CA MET A 451 7.87 -17.12 -30.13
C MET A 451 7.38 -18.08 -29.04
N THR A 452 7.63 -19.40 -29.21
CA THR A 452 7.22 -20.38 -28.19
C THR A 452 8.01 -20.21 -26.90
N ILE A 453 9.32 -20.01 -26.98
CA ILE A 453 10.17 -19.77 -25.80
C ILE A 453 9.70 -18.51 -25.08
N THR A 454 9.50 -17.40 -25.78
CA THR A 454 9.10 -16.13 -25.17
C THR A 454 7.73 -16.23 -24.49
N GLY A 455 6.78 -16.96 -25.11
CA GLY A 455 5.47 -17.20 -24.50
C GLY A 455 5.57 -17.99 -23.19
N ILE A 456 6.28 -19.11 -23.20
CA ILE A 456 6.50 -19.96 -22.01
C ILE A 456 7.31 -19.19 -20.95
N ALA A 457 8.39 -18.53 -21.36
CA ALA A 457 9.23 -17.73 -20.47
C ALA A 457 8.42 -16.60 -19.80
N GLY A 458 7.53 -15.93 -20.55
CA GLY A 458 6.65 -14.89 -20.00
C GLY A 458 5.71 -15.42 -18.92
N CYS A 459 5.04 -16.54 -19.17
CA CYS A 459 4.17 -17.18 -18.16
C CYS A 459 4.97 -17.63 -16.93
N THR A 460 6.14 -18.24 -17.13
CA THR A 460 7.01 -18.68 -16.03
C THR A 460 7.53 -17.49 -15.22
N ALA A 461 7.89 -16.40 -15.88
CA ALA A 461 8.35 -15.17 -15.23
C ALA A 461 7.27 -14.56 -14.33
N LEU A 462 5.98 -14.58 -14.73
CA LEU A 462 4.88 -14.12 -13.89
C LEU A 462 4.71 -14.97 -12.62
N ILE A 463 4.79 -16.29 -12.75
CA ILE A 463 4.73 -17.21 -11.60
C ILE A 463 5.93 -16.96 -10.67
N LEU A 464 7.13 -16.85 -11.23
CA LEU A 464 8.35 -16.61 -10.47
C LEU A 464 8.30 -15.25 -9.75
N ALA A 465 7.77 -14.21 -10.39
CA ALA A 465 7.58 -12.89 -9.78
C ALA A 465 6.61 -12.97 -8.59
N GLY A 466 5.50 -13.70 -8.72
CA GLY A 466 4.54 -13.90 -7.63
C GLY A 466 5.16 -14.58 -6.40
N PHE A 467 5.88 -15.68 -6.61
CA PHE A 467 6.61 -16.35 -5.52
C PHE A 467 7.77 -15.51 -4.97
N GLY A 468 8.45 -14.75 -5.84
CA GLY A 468 9.51 -13.82 -5.45
C GLY A 468 9.01 -12.74 -4.49
N ILE A 469 7.87 -12.12 -4.80
CA ILE A 469 7.24 -11.13 -3.93
C ILE A 469 6.85 -11.77 -2.58
N LYS A 470 6.18 -12.93 -2.61
CA LYS A 470 5.84 -13.65 -1.38
C LYS A 470 7.06 -13.90 -0.50
N ASN A 471 8.14 -14.44 -1.08
CA ASN A 471 9.36 -14.74 -0.34
C ASN A 471 10.06 -13.46 0.17
N SER A 472 10.04 -12.38 -0.63
CA SER A 472 10.61 -11.09 -0.21
C SER A 472 9.87 -10.52 1.00
N ILE A 473 8.53 -10.56 1.01
CA ILE A 473 7.72 -10.09 2.15
C ILE A 473 8.01 -10.93 3.39
N SER A 474 8.02 -12.26 3.27
CA SER A 474 8.34 -13.16 4.40
C SER A 474 9.76 -12.95 4.93
N LYS A 475 10.70 -12.55 4.06
CA LYS A 475 12.09 -12.32 4.45
C LYS A 475 12.29 -11.00 5.18
N VAL A 476 11.44 -9.99 4.94
CA VAL A 476 11.54 -8.67 5.61
C VAL A 476 11.55 -8.84 7.13
N THR A 477 10.61 -9.59 7.69
CA THR A 477 10.51 -9.83 9.14
C THR A 477 11.76 -10.54 9.68
N SER A 478 12.23 -11.58 8.98
CA SER A 478 13.43 -12.33 9.38
C SER A 478 14.70 -11.47 9.33
N ASP A 479 14.83 -10.62 8.30
CA ASP A 479 15.99 -9.74 8.18
C ASP A 479 15.93 -8.60 9.21
N GLN A 480 14.72 -8.08 9.51
CA GLN A 480 14.51 -7.01 10.47
C GLN A 480 14.91 -7.43 11.90
N TYR A 481 14.42 -8.58 12.37
CA TYR A 481 14.63 -9.06 13.73
C TYR A 481 15.77 -10.06 13.88
N GLY A 482 16.47 -10.41 12.83
CA GLY A 482 17.61 -11.32 12.89
C GLY A 482 18.92 -10.69 12.45
N THR A 483 18.86 -9.63 11.64
CA THR A 483 20.06 -9.00 11.06
C THR A 483 20.14 -7.52 11.40
N ILE A 484 19.03 -6.78 11.27
CA ILE A 484 19.01 -5.34 11.50
C ILE A 484 18.94 -5.06 13.01
N PHE A 485 17.93 -5.60 13.70
CA PHE A 485 17.84 -5.57 15.15
C PHE A 485 18.43 -6.86 15.71
N ALA A 486 19.73 -6.82 16.02
CA ALA A 486 20.47 -7.97 16.55
C ALA A 486 20.49 -8.01 18.08
N TYR A 487 19.71 -7.16 18.74
CA TYR A 487 19.49 -7.16 20.18
C TYR A 487 18.16 -7.84 20.53
N ASP A 488 18.11 -8.42 21.73
CA ASP A 488 16.92 -9.12 22.22
C ASP A 488 16.02 -8.19 23.06
N ILE A 489 16.59 -7.23 23.76
CA ILE A 489 15.89 -6.29 24.65
C ILE A 489 16.39 -4.87 24.38
N ALA A 490 15.47 -3.93 24.34
CA ALA A 490 15.75 -2.50 24.37
C ALA A 490 14.91 -1.85 25.47
N GLY A 491 15.47 -0.89 26.20
CA GLY A 491 14.80 -0.12 27.23
C GLY A 491 15.24 1.34 27.19
N GLU A 492 14.44 2.22 27.75
CA GLU A 492 14.74 3.64 27.89
C GLU A 492 14.83 3.99 29.38
N PHE A 493 15.72 4.91 29.72
CA PHE A 493 15.84 5.44 31.07
C PHE A 493 15.00 6.71 31.20
N SER A 494 14.24 6.79 32.28
CA SER A 494 13.49 8.02 32.60
C SER A 494 14.43 9.18 32.95
N GLU A 495 15.55 8.87 33.56
CA GLU A 495 16.61 9.85 33.88
C GLU A 495 17.98 9.36 33.40
N ALA A 496 18.77 10.26 32.81
CA ALA A 496 20.10 9.94 32.31
C ALA A 496 21.07 9.51 33.43
N SER A 497 20.79 9.85 34.69
CA SER A 497 21.57 9.46 35.88
C SER A 497 21.50 7.94 36.16
N ASP A 498 20.48 7.25 35.70
CA ASP A 498 20.26 5.84 36.03
C ASP A 498 21.08 4.88 35.18
N LYS A 499 21.63 5.34 34.06
CA LYS A 499 22.40 4.53 33.12
C LYS A 499 23.59 3.79 33.72
N ASP A 500 24.35 4.48 34.58
CA ASP A 500 25.60 3.93 35.15
C ASP A 500 25.25 2.89 36.22
N SER A 501 24.25 3.15 37.04
CA SER A 501 23.78 2.21 38.07
C SER A 501 23.17 0.94 37.41
N PHE A 502 22.41 1.09 36.36
CA PHE A 502 21.89 -0.03 35.60
C PHE A 502 23.00 -0.86 34.94
N TYR A 503 23.95 -0.19 34.28
CA TYR A 503 25.09 -0.88 33.66
C TYR A 503 25.90 -1.68 34.68
N ASP A 504 26.19 -1.09 35.83
CA ASP A 504 26.97 -1.74 36.91
C ASP A 504 26.21 -2.92 37.52
N GLU A 505 24.90 -2.86 37.64
CA GLU A 505 24.07 -3.93 38.18
C GLU A 505 23.99 -5.13 37.23
N TYR A 506 23.84 -4.88 35.90
CA TYR A 506 23.53 -5.95 34.95
C TYR A 506 24.72 -6.43 34.11
N LYS A 507 25.87 -5.74 34.08
CA LYS A 507 27.05 -6.13 33.29
C LYS A 507 27.64 -7.49 33.65
N GLU A 508 27.44 -7.95 34.89
CA GLU A 508 27.92 -9.26 35.38
C GLU A 508 26.84 -10.34 35.39
N ASN A 509 25.64 -10.03 34.91
CA ASN A 509 24.53 -10.99 34.83
C ASN A 509 24.81 -12.05 33.78
N LYS A 510 24.86 -13.33 34.19
CA LYS A 510 25.18 -14.46 33.31
C LYS A 510 24.17 -14.71 32.19
N ASN A 511 22.97 -14.15 32.31
CA ASN A 511 21.91 -14.25 31.27
C ASN A 511 22.02 -13.14 30.22
N ILE A 512 22.85 -12.13 30.44
CA ILE A 512 23.06 -11.00 29.53
C ILE A 512 24.41 -11.19 28.86
N LYS A 513 24.40 -11.22 27.53
CA LYS A 513 25.62 -11.40 26.72
C LYS A 513 26.43 -10.10 26.62
N ASP A 514 25.77 -9.01 26.33
CA ASP A 514 26.34 -7.68 26.19
C ASP A 514 25.29 -6.59 26.41
N ILE A 515 25.70 -5.41 26.87
CA ILE A 515 24.83 -4.24 27.07
C ILE A 515 25.48 -3.07 26.35
N TYR A 516 24.69 -2.37 25.53
CA TYR A 516 25.15 -1.13 24.89
C TYR A 516 24.19 0.00 25.23
N ILE A 517 24.73 1.11 25.75
CA ILE A 517 23.96 2.30 26.07
C ILE A 517 24.21 3.34 24.98
N MET A 518 23.14 3.90 24.44
CA MET A 518 23.17 4.94 23.42
C MET A 518 22.25 6.09 23.81
N THR A 519 22.41 7.22 23.17
CA THR A 519 21.50 8.37 23.32
C THR A 519 20.74 8.55 22.03
N SER A 520 19.43 8.75 22.13
CA SER A 520 18.58 9.07 20.98
C SER A 520 17.83 10.37 21.21
N HIS A 521 17.76 11.21 20.19
CA HIS A 521 17.02 12.45 20.20
C HIS A 521 16.09 12.52 18.98
N MET A 522 14.89 13.00 19.17
CA MET A 522 14.02 13.37 18.06
C MET A 522 14.34 14.78 17.59
N GLY A 523 14.40 14.96 16.30
CA GLY A 523 14.65 16.27 15.67
C GLY A 523 13.92 16.41 14.35
N THR A 524 13.94 17.60 13.80
CA THR A 524 13.35 17.90 12.49
C THR A 524 14.47 18.25 11.51
N ALA A 525 14.57 17.49 10.44
CA ALA A 525 15.50 17.77 9.35
C ALA A 525 14.85 18.69 8.31
N LYS A 526 15.57 19.77 7.93
CA LYS A 526 15.24 20.69 6.83
C LYS A 526 16.41 20.74 5.85
N LYS A 527 16.15 20.94 4.57
CA LYS A 527 17.22 21.05 3.57
C LYS A 527 17.82 22.45 3.53
N SER A 528 17.01 23.48 3.72
CA SER A 528 17.40 24.87 3.87
C SER A 528 16.31 25.63 4.61
N GLU A 529 16.63 26.81 5.17
CA GLU A 529 15.66 27.67 5.86
C GLU A 529 14.48 28.13 4.96
N SER A 530 14.66 28.08 3.64
CA SER A 530 13.67 28.52 2.65
C SER A 530 12.78 27.40 2.08
N GLU A 531 13.01 26.14 2.43
CA GLU A 531 12.17 25.01 1.97
C GLU A 531 11.22 24.57 3.09
N ASP A 532 9.92 24.54 2.79
CA ASP A 532 8.86 24.06 3.71
C ASP A 532 8.88 22.53 3.95
N THR A 533 9.80 21.81 3.30
CA THR A 533 9.90 20.36 3.43
C THR A 533 10.65 19.99 4.71
N THR A 534 9.92 19.65 5.75
CA THR A 534 10.45 19.14 7.02
C THR A 534 10.23 17.65 7.15
N LYS A 535 11.15 16.95 7.80
CA LYS A 535 11.03 15.52 8.14
C LYS A 535 11.44 15.31 9.59
N ASN A 536 10.60 14.61 10.34
CA ASN A 536 11.00 14.14 11.66
C ASN A 536 12.06 13.05 11.50
N VAL A 537 13.13 13.16 12.25
CA VAL A 537 14.27 12.23 12.27
C VAL A 537 14.62 11.86 13.71
N THR A 538 15.05 10.63 13.90
CA THR A 538 15.66 10.19 15.14
C THR A 538 17.18 10.21 14.96
N ILE A 539 17.87 10.95 15.79
CA ILE A 539 19.33 11.04 15.82
C ILE A 539 19.82 10.11 16.92
N VAL A 540 20.62 9.12 16.55
CA VAL A 540 21.21 8.16 17.48
C VAL A 540 22.70 8.48 17.62
N SER A 541 23.14 8.81 18.84
CA SER A 541 24.53 9.06 19.18
C SER A 541 25.13 7.84 19.83
N VAL A 542 26.31 7.43 19.38
CA VAL A 542 27.01 6.22 19.81
C VAL A 542 28.46 6.53 20.14
N ASP A 543 28.98 5.98 21.25
CA ASP A 543 30.36 6.17 21.68
C ASP A 543 31.34 5.25 20.93
N ASP A 544 30.93 4.04 20.60
CA ASP A 544 31.72 3.04 19.86
C ASP A 544 30.87 2.43 18.70
N GLY A 545 31.09 2.97 17.50
CA GLY A 545 30.39 2.53 16.31
C GLY A 545 30.61 1.06 15.91
N LYS A 546 31.77 0.47 16.28
CA LYS A 546 32.05 -0.96 16.01
C LYS A 546 31.28 -1.85 16.95
N ARG A 547 31.22 -1.51 18.24
CA ARG A 547 30.45 -2.25 19.23
C ARG A 547 28.95 -2.13 18.94
N TYR A 548 28.46 -0.94 18.57
CA TYR A 548 27.08 -0.71 18.17
C TYR A 548 26.66 -1.55 16.96
N SER A 549 27.57 -1.78 16.01
CA SER A 549 27.30 -2.65 14.85
C SER A 549 27.03 -4.12 15.23
N GLY A 550 27.36 -4.53 16.46
CA GLY A 550 26.98 -5.85 17.00
C GLY A 550 25.51 -5.94 17.42
N PHE A 551 24.88 -4.80 17.71
CA PHE A 551 23.47 -4.69 18.12
C PHE A 551 22.56 -4.28 16.95
N THR A 552 23.12 -3.57 15.95
CA THR A 552 22.34 -3.09 14.80
C THR A 552 23.10 -3.33 13.50
N GLY A 553 22.53 -4.12 12.62
CA GLY A 553 23.12 -4.46 11.32
C GLY A 553 23.00 -3.31 10.31
N LEU A 554 23.96 -2.41 10.32
CA LEU A 554 24.03 -1.30 9.37
C LEU A 554 24.73 -1.75 8.08
N THR A 555 24.15 -1.45 6.93
CA THR A 555 24.73 -1.77 5.62
C THR A 555 24.62 -0.61 4.66
N TYR A 556 25.64 -0.40 3.83
CA TYR A 556 25.56 0.56 2.73
C TYR A 556 24.52 0.10 1.69
N HIS A 557 23.67 1.02 1.26
CA HIS A 557 22.59 0.71 0.31
C HIS A 557 23.11 0.11 -1.00
N THR A 558 24.22 0.63 -1.53
CA THR A 558 24.76 0.26 -2.84
C THR A 558 25.61 -1.01 -2.79
N SER A 559 26.62 -1.07 -1.89
CA SER A 559 27.56 -2.19 -1.82
C SER A 559 27.04 -3.39 -1.03
N LYS A 560 26.05 -3.17 -0.16
CA LYS A 560 25.56 -4.16 0.81
C LYS A 560 26.63 -4.63 1.82
N GLU A 561 27.75 -3.95 1.89
CA GLU A 561 28.77 -4.18 2.90
C GLU A 561 28.35 -3.54 4.23
N THR A 562 28.90 -4.03 5.33
CA THR A 562 28.65 -3.45 6.65
C THR A 562 29.11 -1.99 6.67
N ALA A 563 28.22 -1.11 7.06
CA ALA A 563 28.53 0.30 7.17
C ALA A 563 29.28 0.57 8.47
N VAL A 564 30.33 1.38 8.37
CA VAL A 564 31.12 1.81 9.52
C VAL A 564 30.71 3.23 9.87
N ILE A 565 30.35 3.45 11.14
CA ILE A 565 30.00 4.78 11.63
C ILE A 565 31.31 5.58 11.72
N PRO A 566 31.43 6.73 11.04
CA PRO A 566 32.63 7.55 11.07
C PRO A 566 32.75 8.27 12.41
N GLU A 567 34.00 8.53 12.84
CA GLU A 567 34.29 9.28 14.11
C GLU A 567 33.78 10.73 14.03
N ASP A 568 33.93 11.38 12.86
CA ASP A 568 33.57 12.79 12.64
C ASP A 568 32.45 12.91 11.59
N GLY A 569 31.37 12.14 11.72
CA GLY A 569 30.29 12.20 10.73
C GLY A 569 29.06 11.41 11.15
N ALA A 570 28.09 11.33 10.26
CA ALA A 570 26.86 10.58 10.49
C ALA A 570 26.53 9.65 9.33
N LEU A 571 25.98 8.49 9.64
CA LEU A 571 25.28 7.65 8.66
C LEU A 571 23.84 8.11 8.56
N VAL A 572 23.41 8.36 7.33
CA VAL A 572 22.04 8.80 7.03
C VAL A 572 21.29 7.67 6.35
N THR A 573 20.04 7.46 6.71
CA THR A 573 19.22 6.44 6.05
C THR A 573 19.04 6.77 4.56
N TYR A 574 19.07 5.75 3.71
CA TYR A 574 18.92 5.93 2.26
C TYR A 574 17.66 6.71 1.88
N LYS A 575 16.56 6.52 2.62
CA LYS A 575 15.31 7.24 2.36
C LYS A 575 15.48 8.74 2.60
N LEU A 576 16.06 9.14 3.72
CA LEU A 576 16.31 10.54 4.05
C LEU A 576 17.29 11.17 3.05
N ALA A 577 18.37 10.47 2.72
CA ALA A 577 19.36 10.92 1.72
C ALA A 577 18.70 11.15 0.34
N LYS A 578 17.80 10.28 -0.07
CA LYS A 578 17.05 10.41 -1.33
C LYS A 578 16.05 11.58 -1.29
N ASP A 579 15.28 11.71 -0.21
CA ASP A 579 14.25 12.75 -0.07
C ASP A 579 14.87 14.16 -0.09
N PHE A 580 16.03 14.32 0.54
CA PHE A 580 16.78 15.59 0.56
C PHE A 580 17.88 15.70 -0.52
N ASN A 581 17.99 14.70 -1.40
CA ASN A 581 19.02 14.63 -2.45
C ASN A 581 20.45 14.83 -1.89
N LEU A 582 20.75 14.19 -0.75
CA LEU A 582 22.05 14.24 -0.09
C LEU A 582 23.07 13.37 -0.81
N LYS A 583 24.32 13.82 -0.80
CA LYS A 583 25.46 13.09 -1.32
C LYS A 583 26.44 12.79 -0.19
N GLU A 584 27.29 11.82 -0.42
CA GLU A 584 28.38 11.49 0.49
C GLU A 584 29.29 12.73 0.70
N ASN A 585 29.60 13.03 1.95
CA ASN A 585 30.36 14.21 2.40
C ASN A 585 29.64 15.58 2.31
N ASP A 586 28.32 15.61 2.17
CA ASP A 586 27.56 16.84 2.36
C ASP A 586 27.64 17.27 3.85
N ASN A 587 27.80 18.57 4.09
CA ASN A 587 27.83 19.13 5.42
C ASN A 587 26.41 19.29 5.98
N ARG A 588 26.27 19.10 7.30
CA ARG A 588 25.07 19.41 8.06
C ARG A 588 25.33 20.55 9.05
N SER A 589 24.28 21.27 9.40
CA SER A 589 24.25 22.18 10.52
C SER A 589 23.25 21.66 11.54
N GLU A 590 23.59 21.73 12.84
CA GLU A 590 22.67 21.45 13.95
C GLU A 590 22.39 22.77 14.65
N GLU A 591 21.11 23.07 14.83
CA GLU A 591 20.65 24.19 15.65
C GLU A 591 19.90 23.61 16.85
N HIS A 592 20.36 23.91 18.04
CA HIS A 592 19.63 23.64 19.26
C HIS A 592 18.66 24.79 19.51
N THR A 593 17.37 24.52 19.38
CA THR A 593 16.30 25.44 19.81
C THR A 593 15.89 25.14 21.24
#